data_55917b4c6fe1ac8f786aada9145e71e1
#
_entry.id   55917b4c6fe1ac8f786aada9145e71e1
#
_cell.length_a   1.000
_cell.length_b   1.000
_cell.length_c   1.000
_cell.angle_alpha   90.00
_cell.angle_beta   90.00
_cell.angle_gamma   90.00
#
_symmetry.space_group_name_H-M   'P 1'
#
loop_
_entity.id
_entity.type
_entity.pdbx_description
1 polymer ?
#
loop_
_entity_poly.entity_id
_entity_poly.type
_entity_poly.pdbx_seq_one_letter_code
_entity_poly.pdbx_strand_id
1 'polypeptide(L)'
;MIAFNELIAATPPPDTPPAEGGVKKKHGLRIAKSDDERMLAFGWASVAIRVDGEQIEDWQEDMIDPADLENAAYRFVELYREGGEMHERGDVAVLVESCVFTEEKQKALGLEPGTLPVGWWIGFHVTDKDVWEKVKSGEYTMFSIE
;
A
#
# COMPACT_ATOMS: atom_id res chain seq x y z
N MET A 1 10.57 -6.08 -12.20
CA MET A 1 9.89 -4.78 -12.39
C MET A 1 8.64 -4.77 -11.53
N ILE A 2 8.58 -3.90 -10.55
CA ILE A 2 7.40 -3.77 -9.69
C ILE A 2 6.41 -2.85 -10.40
N ALA A 3 5.37 -3.43 -10.99
CA ALA A 3 4.26 -2.67 -11.53
C ALA A 3 3.19 -2.54 -10.44
N PHE A 4 2.92 -1.34 -10.00
CA PHE A 4 1.90 -1.09 -8.99
C PHE A 4 0.56 -0.83 -9.67
N ASN A 5 -0.37 -1.75 -9.57
CA ASN A 5 -1.58 -1.66 -10.39
C ASN A 5 -2.91 -1.84 -9.65
N GLU A 6 -2.96 -2.10 -8.29
CA GLU A 6 -4.23 -2.67 -7.84
C GLU A 6 -4.74 -2.31 -6.46
N LEU A 7 -6.05 -2.14 -6.43
CA LEU A 7 -6.90 -2.29 -5.26
C LEU A 7 -7.37 -3.75 -5.19
N ILE A 8 -7.03 -4.48 -4.13
CA ILE A 8 -7.39 -5.89 -3.99
C ILE A 8 -8.46 -6.13 -2.92
N ALA A 9 -9.21 -7.22 -3.13
CA ALA A 9 -10.21 -7.69 -2.19
C ALA A 9 -9.58 -8.20 -0.88
N ALA A 10 -10.22 -7.90 0.25
CA ALA A 10 -9.73 -8.24 1.58
C ALA A 10 -10.05 -9.68 2.03
N THR A 11 -10.65 -10.50 1.20
CA THR A 11 -10.98 -11.86 1.56
C THR A 11 -9.72 -12.72 1.64
N PRO A 12 -9.34 -13.24 2.82
CA PRO A 12 -8.33 -14.28 2.89
C PRO A 12 -8.83 -15.51 2.15
N PRO A 13 -7.94 -16.31 1.54
CA PRO A 13 -8.35 -17.59 0.95
C PRO A 13 -9.08 -18.46 1.99
N PRO A 14 -10.09 -19.23 1.57
CA PRO A 14 -11.05 -19.88 2.46
C PRO A 14 -10.49 -20.98 3.38
N ASP A 15 -9.21 -21.29 3.38
CA ASP A 15 -8.60 -22.40 4.12
C ASP A 15 -7.37 -22.03 4.95
N THR A 16 -7.39 -20.88 5.62
CA THR A 16 -6.35 -20.60 6.63
C THR A 16 -6.90 -21.00 8.00
N PRO A 17 -6.40 -22.06 8.65
CA PRO A 17 -6.79 -22.37 10.02
C PRO A 17 -6.39 -21.23 10.94
N PRO A 18 -7.15 -20.94 12.00
CA PRO A 18 -6.79 -19.93 12.97
C PRO A 18 -5.45 -20.31 13.61
N ALA A 19 -4.43 -19.49 13.39
CA ALA A 19 -3.14 -19.64 14.06
C ALA A 19 -3.33 -19.32 15.55
N GLU A 20 -3.40 -20.35 16.38
CA GLU A 20 -3.17 -20.22 17.82
C GLU A 20 -1.68 -19.93 18.03
N GLY A 21 -1.39 -18.79 18.61
CA GLY A 21 -0.05 -18.44 19.05
C GLY A 21 0.48 -17.15 18.44
N GLY A 22 0.40 -16.07 19.23
CA GLY A 22 1.11 -14.82 19.02
C GLY A 22 0.76 -14.14 17.71
N VAL A 23 -0.37 -13.44 17.68
CA VAL A 23 -0.76 -12.56 16.57
C VAL A 23 0.31 -11.49 16.41
N LYS A 24 1.34 -11.75 15.58
CA LYS A 24 2.06 -10.68 14.92
C LYS A 24 0.99 -9.94 14.12
N LYS A 25 0.51 -8.81 14.62
CA LYS A 25 -0.40 -7.95 13.89
C LYS A 25 0.33 -7.60 12.60
N LYS A 26 0.00 -8.28 11.51
CA LYS A 26 0.34 -7.82 10.17
C LYS A 26 -0.34 -6.47 10.06
N HIS A 27 0.40 -5.40 10.29
CA HIS A 27 -0.05 -4.06 10.01
C HIS A 27 -0.19 -4.01 8.50
N GLY A 28 -1.38 -4.38 8.09
CA GLY A 28 -1.68 -4.61 6.70
C GLY A 28 -1.50 -3.33 5.92
N LEU A 29 -1.15 -3.49 4.69
CA LEU A 29 -1.14 -2.52 3.62
C LEU A 29 -2.57 -2.02 3.34
N ARG A 30 -3.34 -1.78 4.41
CA ARG A 30 -4.74 -1.40 4.33
C ARG A 30 -4.88 0.04 3.92
N ILE A 31 -5.98 0.32 3.23
CA ILE A 31 -6.44 1.69 3.04
C ILE A 31 -6.65 2.31 4.43
N ALA A 32 -5.86 3.32 4.74
CA ALA A 32 -5.85 3.95 6.06
C ALA A 32 -6.83 5.13 6.14
N LYS A 33 -7.13 5.74 5.00
CA LYS A 33 -8.02 6.89 4.88
C LYS A 33 -8.75 6.85 3.54
N SER A 34 -10.01 7.22 3.54
CA SER A 34 -10.80 7.45 2.32
C SER A 34 -11.58 8.77 2.41
N ASP A 35 -11.84 9.34 1.25
CA ASP A 35 -12.69 10.52 1.07
C ASP A 35 -13.77 10.18 0.05
N ASP A 36 -15.00 10.04 0.52
CA ASP A 36 -16.10 9.56 -0.31
C ASP A 36 -16.54 10.60 -1.35
N GLU A 37 -16.56 11.87 -1.00
CA GLU A 37 -16.97 12.92 -1.93
C GLU A 37 -16.03 13.04 -3.13
N ARG A 38 -14.73 12.88 -2.90
CA ARG A 38 -13.69 12.97 -3.93
C ARG A 38 -13.27 11.63 -4.50
N MET A 39 -13.81 10.52 -3.98
CA MET A 39 -13.42 9.15 -4.35
C MET A 39 -11.92 8.90 -4.21
N LEU A 40 -11.33 9.33 -3.09
CA LEU A 40 -9.91 9.20 -2.79
C LEU A 40 -9.67 8.11 -1.75
N ALA A 41 -8.66 7.28 -2.00
CA ALA A 41 -8.20 6.27 -1.06
C ALA A 41 -6.70 6.40 -0.82
N PHE A 42 -6.28 6.36 0.45
CA PHE A 42 -4.89 6.52 0.87
C PHE A 42 -4.46 5.37 1.76
N GLY A 43 -3.23 4.97 1.66
CA GLY A 43 -2.66 3.95 2.52
C GLY A 43 -1.21 3.61 2.21
N TRP A 44 -0.69 2.65 2.94
CA TRP A 44 0.64 2.11 2.67
C TRP A 44 0.58 1.11 1.54
N ALA A 45 1.36 1.35 0.49
CA ALA A 45 1.52 0.41 -0.61
C ALA A 45 2.51 -0.70 -0.26
N SER A 46 3.54 -0.36 0.50
CA SER A 46 4.53 -1.29 1.03
C SER A 46 5.17 -0.68 2.27
N VAL A 47 5.55 -1.52 3.22
CA VAL A 47 6.31 -1.12 4.41
C VAL A 47 7.53 -2.02 4.51
N ALA A 48 8.72 -1.41 4.44
CA ALA A 48 9.99 -2.12 4.53
C ALA A 48 10.44 -2.32 5.99
N ILE A 49 10.28 -1.28 6.82
CA ILE A 49 10.64 -1.30 8.23
C ILE A 49 9.49 -0.73 9.05
N ARG A 50 9.04 -1.48 10.04
CA ARG A 50 8.00 -1.07 10.98
C ARG A 50 8.51 -0.02 11.97
N VAL A 51 7.58 0.66 12.65
CA VAL A 51 7.91 1.64 13.69
C VAL A 51 8.69 1.06 14.88
N ASP A 52 8.61 -0.24 15.11
CA ASP A 52 9.42 -0.97 16.11
C ASP A 52 10.82 -1.33 15.61
N GLY A 53 11.17 -0.98 14.36
CA GLY A 53 12.47 -1.26 13.75
C GLY A 53 12.59 -2.65 13.12
N GLU A 54 11.55 -3.47 13.18
CA GLU A 54 11.56 -4.78 12.52
C GLU A 54 11.33 -4.63 11.01
N GLN A 55 12.12 -5.36 10.22
CA GLN A 55 11.86 -5.52 8.79
C GLN A 55 10.63 -6.41 8.60
N ILE A 56 9.82 -6.07 7.61
CA ILE A 56 8.64 -6.86 7.23
C ILE A 56 9.03 -7.78 6.08
N GLU A 57 8.77 -9.06 6.29
CA GLU A 57 8.67 -10.02 5.20
C GLU A 57 7.29 -9.88 4.56
N ASP A 58 7.23 -9.83 3.25
CA ASP A 58 5.98 -9.85 2.52
C ASP A 58 5.34 -11.26 2.49
N TRP A 59 4.26 -11.44 1.74
CA TRP A 59 3.58 -12.74 1.61
C TRP A 59 4.43 -13.81 0.93
N GLN A 60 5.51 -13.40 0.25
CA GLN A 60 6.44 -14.26 -0.46
C GLN A 60 7.73 -14.48 0.32
N GLU A 61 7.77 -14.05 1.60
CA GLU A 61 8.94 -14.09 2.49
C GLU A 61 10.13 -13.25 1.98
N ASP A 62 9.86 -12.28 1.10
CA ASP A 62 10.87 -11.36 0.59
C ASP A 62 10.96 -10.08 1.46
N MET A 63 12.15 -9.69 1.80
CA MET A 63 12.43 -8.40 2.44
C MET A 63 12.77 -7.37 1.38
N ILE A 64 12.02 -6.28 1.35
CA ILE A 64 12.28 -5.18 0.42
C ILE A 64 13.30 -4.23 1.05
N ASP A 65 14.40 -4.00 0.34
CA ASP A 65 15.35 -2.96 0.72
C ASP A 65 14.72 -1.57 0.54
N PRO A 66 14.84 -0.65 1.54
CA PRO A 66 14.27 0.69 1.44
C PRO A 66 14.70 1.49 0.21
N ALA A 67 15.93 1.32 -0.27
CA ALA A 67 16.42 2.01 -1.47
C ALA A 67 15.76 1.43 -2.74
N ASP A 68 15.56 0.14 -2.80
CA ASP A 68 14.87 -0.52 -3.93
C ASP A 68 13.39 -0.12 -3.95
N LEU A 69 12.75 -0.04 -2.78
CA LEU A 69 11.38 0.45 -2.66
C LEU A 69 11.25 1.90 -3.15
N GLU A 70 12.18 2.77 -2.76
CA GLU A 70 12.18 4.17 -3.20
C GLU A 70 12.35 4.30 -4.71
N ASN A 71 13.28 3.56 -5.29
CA ASN A 71 13.50 3.52 -6.74
C ASN A 71 12.26 3.00 -7.49
N ALA A 72 11.62 1.95 -6.99
CA ALA A 72 10.40 1.41 -7.56
C ALA A 72 9.24 2.42 -7.51
N ALA A 73 9.08 3.12 -6.40
CA ALA A 73 8.07 4.16 -6.23
C ALA A 73 8.28 5.33 -7.20
N TYR A 74 9.51 5.78 -7.38
CA TYR A 74 9.83 6.85 -8.33
C TYR A 74 9.55 6.44 -9.77
N ARG A 75 9.94 5.23 -10.15
CA ARG A 75 9.64 4.71 -11.49
C ARG A 75 8.15 4.58 -11.75
N PHE A 76 7.40 4.18 -10.74
CA PHE A 76 5.94 4.12 -10.86
C PHE A 76 5.35 5.50 -11.14
N VAL A 77 5.76 6.53 -10.41
CA VAL A 77 5.30 7.91 -10.62
C VAL A 77 5.71 8.45 -11.98
N GLU A 78 6.91 8.11 -12.45
CA GLU A 78 7.41 8.57 -13.74
C GLU A 78 6.71 7.91 -14.93
N LEU A 79 6.42 6.62 -14.84
CA LEU A 79 6.07 5.79 -16.00
C LEU A 79 4.62 5.30 -16.02
N TYR A 80 4.00 5.09 -14.86
CA TYR A 80 2.71 4.38 -14.78
C TYR A 80 1.57 5.24 -14.23
N ARG A 81 1.58 5.62 -12.99
CA ARG A 81 0.59 6.49 -12.32
C ARG A 81 -0.87 6.03 -12.36
N GLU A 82 -1.12 4.80 -12.77
CA GLU A 82 -2.46 4.23 -12.93
C GLU A 82 -2.69 3.13 -11.92
N GLY A 83 -3.91 3.00 -11.44
CA GLY A 83 -4.36 1.90 -10.62
C GLY A 83 -5.26 0.96 -11.42
N GLY A 84 -5.07 -0.34 -11.23
CA GLY A 84 -5.88 -1.40 -11.82
C GLY A 84 -6.81 -2.06 -10.80
N GLU A 85 -7.69 -2.91 -11.28
CA GLU A 85 -8.60 -3.74 -10.50
C GLU A 85 -8.28 -5.22 -10.73
N MET A 86 -7.86 -5.93 -9.68
CA MET A 86 -7.69 -7.39 -9.64
C MET A 86 -6.88 -7.97 -10.80
N HIS A 87 -5.87 -7.28 -11.31
CA HIS A 87 -5.03 -7.66 -12.48
C HIS A 87 -5.81 -7.83 -13.80
N GLU A 88 -7.09 -7.49 -13.82
CA GLU A 88 -7.94 -7.69 -15.00
C GLU A 88 -8.29 -6.40 -15.73
N ARG A 89 -8.28 -5.27 -15.01
CA ARG A 89 -8.64 -3.95 -15.56
C ARG A 89 -7.61 -2.90 -15.14
N GLY A 90 -7.06 -2.19 -16.10
CA GLY A 90 -6.34 -0.95 -15.89
C GLY A 90 -7.27 0.27 -15.87
N ASP A 91 -6.73 1.45 -15.64
CA ASP A 91 -7.41 2.74 -15.78
C ASP A 91 -8.61 2.98 -14.83
N VAL A 92 -8.67 2.31 -13.69
CA VAL A 92 -9.76 2.51 -12.71
C VAL A 92 -9.43 3.55 -11.65
N ALA A 93 -8.17 3.92 -11.53
CA ALA A 93 -7.69 4.92 -10.58
C ALA A 93 -6.46 5.67 -11.11
N VAL A 94 -6.27 6.88 -10.62
CA VAL A 94 -5.13 7.73 -10.94
C VAL A 94 -4.40 8.09 -9.66
N LEU A 95 -3.07 7.96 -9.67
CA LEU A 95 -2.21 8.35 -8.56
C LEU A 95 -2.30 9.87 -8.32
N VAL A 96 -2.61 10.26 -7.08
CA VAL A 96 -2.67 11.66 -6.67
C VAL A 96 -1.61 11.99 -5.61
N GLU A 97 -1.09 10.99 -4.91
CA GLU A 97 -0.14 11.17 -3.83
C GLU A 97 0.83 10.00 -3.76
N SER A 98 2.12 10.26 -3.59
CA SER A 98 3.15 9.24 -3.45
C SER A 98 4.34 9.78 -2.67
N CYS A 99 4.72 9.07 -1.61
CA CYS A 99 5.93 9.37 -0.85
C CYS A 99 6.49 8.11 -0.19
N VAL A 100 7.77 7.83 -0.38
CA VAL A 100 8.49 6.84 0.42
C VAL A 100 9.10 7.55 1.61
N PHE A 101 8.63 7.22 2.81
CA PHE A 101 9.13 7.78 4.06
C PHE A 101 10.39 7.03 4.52
N THR A 102 11.52 7.31 3.87
CA THR A 102 12.82 6.83 4.31
C THR A 102 13.21 7.48 5.64
N GLU A 103 14.14 6.88 6.39
CA GLU A 103 14.65 7.49 7.62
C GLU A 103 15.23 8.89 7.39
N GLU A 104 15.91 9.08 6.27
CA GLU A 104 16.48 10.36 5.87
C GLU A 104 15.41 11.44 5.66
N LYS A 105 14.32 11.09 4.95
CA LYS A 105 13.19 12.02 4.76
C LYS A 105 12.46 12.33 6.06
N GLN A 106 12.24 11.34 6.90
CA GLN A 106 11.61 11.53 8.21
C GLN A 106 12.43 12.51 9.05
N LYS A 107 13.75 12.36 9.06
CA LYS A 107 14.66 13.28 9.74
C LYS A 107 14.60 14.69 9.14
N ALA A 108 14.57 14.80 7.82
CA ALA A 108 14.45 16.08 7.11
C ALA A 108 13.12 16.79 7.41
N LEU A 109 12.05 16.03 7.66
CA LEU A 109 10.73 16.54 8.07
C LEU A 109 10.67 16.92 9.57
N GLY A 110 11.72 16.67 10.35
CA GLY A 110 11.74 16.91 11.79
C GLY A 110 10.99 15.86 12.62
N LEU A 111 10.74 14.67 12.05
CA LEU A 111 10.11 13.59 12.76
C LEU A 111 11.11 12.81 13.62
N GLU A 112 10.70 12.43 14.82
CA GLU A 112 11.48 11.56 15.68
C GLU A 112 11.56 10.14 15.05
N PRO A 113 12.69 9.42 15.25
CA PRO A 113 12.84 8.05 14.78
C PRO A 113 11.69 7.14 15.28
N GLY A 114 11.13 6.33 14.39
CA GLY A 114 10.03 5.43 14.71
C GLY A 114 8.64 6.07 14.77
N THR A 115 8.50 7.34 14.39
CA THR A 115 7.19 8.00 14.27
C THR A 115 6.37 7.41 13.13
N LEU A 116 7.00 7.16 11.98
CA LEU A 116 6.42 6.51 10.81
C LEU A 116 7.21 5.25 10.46
N PRO A 117 6.56 4.25 9.86
CA PRO A 117 7.29 3.15 9.24
C PRO A 117 8.12 3.66 8.06
N VAL A 118 9.20 2.95 7.73
CA VAL A 118 9.88 3.12 6.44
C VAL A 118 9.10 2.38 5.39
N GLY A 119 8.37 3.11 4.57
CA GLY A 119 7.46 2.53 3.62
C GLY A 119 6.99 3.52 2.56
N TRP A 120 6.23 3.01 1.63
CA TRP A 120 5.67 3.77 0.53
C TRP A 120 4.19 4.07 0.79
N TRP A 121 3.90 5.34 1.05
CA TRP A 121 2.57 5.89 1.17
C TRP A 121 2.06 6.37 -0.18
N ILE A 122 0.82 6.02 -0.51
CA ILE A 122 0.17 6.41 -1.75
C ILE A 122 -1.26 6.87 -1.53
N GLY A 123 -1.73 7.65 -2.50
CA GLY A 123 -3.13 8.01 -2.63
C GLY A 123 -3.59 7.89 -4.08
N PHE A 124 -4.78 7.36 -4.27
CA PHE A 124 -5.44 7.23 -5.56
C PHE A 124 -6.78 7.95 -5.59
N HIS A 125 -7.05 8.60 -6.71
CA HIS A 125 -8.40 8.97 -7.11
C HIS A 125 -9.00 7.82 -7.91
N VAL A 126 -10.00 7.16 -7.36
CA VAL A 126 -10.71 6.08 -8.04
C VAL A 126 -11.71 6.69 -8.99
N THR A 127 -11.54 6.49 -10.28
CA THR A 127 -12.35 7.10 -11.34
C THR A 127 -13.55 6.24 -11.74
N ASP A 128 -13.49 4.96 -11.46
CA ASP A 128 -14.58 4.01 -11.71
C ASP A 128 -15.50 3.91 -10.48
N LYS A 129 -16.78 4.16 -10.68
CA LYS A 129 -17.76 4.18 -9.60
C LYS A 129 -18.02 2.82 -8.98
N ASP A 130 -17.99 1.77 -9.78
CA ASP A 130 -18.23 0.40 -9.30
C ASP A 130 -17.05 -0.05 -8.42
N VAL A 131 -15.83 0.29 -8.82
CA VAL A 131 -14.63 0.07 -8.00
C VAL A 131 -14.69 0.89 -6.71
N TRP A 132 -15.14 2.14 -6.78
CA TRP A 132 -15.31 2.96 -5.58
C TRP A 132 -16.30 2.36 -4.58
N GLU A 133 -17.44 1.85 -5.04
CA GLU A 133 -18.40 1.18 -4.16
C GLU A 133 -17.79 -0.05 -3.46
N LYS A 134 -16.91 -0.78 -4.11
CA LYS A 134 -16.16 -1.90 -3.49
C LYS A 134 -15.14 -1.42 -2.45
N VAL A 135 -14.49 -0.28 -2.66
CA VAL A 135 -13.65 0.37 -1.65
C VAL A 135 -14.49 0.80 -0.45
N LYS A 136 -15.60 1.45 -0.71
CA LYS A 136 -16.51 1.98 0.32
C LYS A 136 -17.17 0.89 1.17
N SER A 137 -17.56 -0.21 0.54
CA SER A 137 -18.15 -1.37 1.23
C SER A 137 -17.15 -2.18 2.03
N GLY A 138 -15.84 -1.96 1.87
CA GLY A 138 -14.79 -2.74 2.49
C GLY A 138 -14.48 -4.06 1.77
N GLU A 139 -14.96 -4.25 0.56
CA GLU A 139 -14.57 -5.38 -0.29
C GLU A 139 -13.11 -5.22 -0.74
N TYR A 140 -12.71 -4.00 -1.10
CA TYR A 140 -11.33 -3.65 -1.40
C TYR A 140 -10.74 -2.83 -0.25
N THR A 141 -9.78 -3.37 0.48
CA THR A 141 -9.25 -2.76 1.71
C THR A 141 -7.76 -2.48 1.68
N MET A 142 -7.06 -2.83 0.63
CA MET A 142 -5.61 -2.67 0.54
C MET A 142 -5.14 -2.44 -0.91
N PHE A 143 -3.92 -1.92 -1.02
CA PHE A 143 -3.20 -1.84 -2.29
C PHE A 143 -2.29 -3.07 -2.46
N SER A 144 -2.07 -3.47 -3.69
CA SER A 144 -1.16 -4.55 -4.04
C SER A 144 -0.08 -4.06 -4.99
N ILE A 145 1.12 -4.59 -4.84
CA ILE A 145 2.27 -4.33 -5.72
C ILE A 145 2.54 -5.61 -6.52
N GLU A 146 2.77 -5.45 -7.81
CA GLU A 146 3.27 -6.50 -8.70
C GLU A 146 4.65 -6.18 -9.25
#